data_4c2616e7def41478355d076e69eabc45
#
_entry.id   4c2616e7def41478355d076e69eabc45
#
_cell.length_a   1.000
_cell.length_b   1.000
_cell.length_c   1.000
_cell.angle_alpha   90.00
_cell.angle_beta   90.00
_cell.angle_gamma   90.00
#
_symmetry.space_group_name_H-M   'P 1'
#
loop_
_entity.id
_entity.type
_entity.pdbx_description
1 polymer ?
#
loop_
_entity_poly.entity_id
_entity_poly.type
_entity_poly.pdbx_seq_one_letter_code
_entity_poly.pdbx_strand_id
1 'polypeptide(L)'
;WIWSRYDRTFAGFPDPLATLTTVHFAITFGVLPLAMAASERPLVRHRWRDLGLWLYVAGAPATALCFALRTDPLRPGAVEVAAAVAFAAGFLLWSAFMPVRRGPWPYVCLVPGFLLGVGYTASQAFGWSYLTIPQMAAVHGSLNLLGALLLAAQALGFATGLTSGKALKSQALRALFGLEPG
;
A
#
# COMPACT_ATOMS: atom_id res chain seq x y z
N TRP A 1 13.61 11.07 -2.27
CA TRP A 1 14.33 11.08 -3.55
C TRP A 1 15.26 12.28 -3.69
N ILE A 2 14.86 13.49 -3.28
CA ILE A 2 15.70 14.69 -3.27
C ILE A 2 16.90 14.49 -2.33
N TRP A 3 16.66 14.04 -1.11
CA TRP A 3 17.69 13.77 -0.10
C TRP A 3 18.65 12.66 -0.53
N SER A 4 18.16 11.59 -1.15
CA SER A 4 19.02 10.50 -1.61
C SER A 4 19.97 10.91 -2.75
N ARG A 5 19.71 12.03 -3.42
CA ARG A 5 20.63 12.55 -4.46
C ARG A 5 21.75 13.41 -3.90
N TYR A 6 21.50 14.10 -2.78
CA TYR A 6 22.46 15.09 -2.23
C TYR A 6 23.23 14.55 -1.03
N ASP A 7 22.63 13.65 -0.26
CA ASP A 7 23.29 13.02 0.87
C ASP A 7 23.27 11.48 0.69
N ARG A 8 24.47 10.94 0.45
CA ARG A 8 24.65 9.48 0.25
C ARG A 8 24.41 8.67 1.51
N THR A 9 24.13 9.31 2.62
CA THR A 9 23.96 8.67 3.94
C THR A 9 22.68 9.14 4.64
N PHE A 10 21.55 9.24 3.90
CA PHE A 10 20.28 9.63 4.52
C PHE A 10 19.95 8.71 5.71
N ALA A 11 19.74 9.28 6.88
CA ALA A 11 19.49 8.56 8.14
C ALA A 11 20.53 7.49 8.48
N GLY A 12 21.81 7.67 8.05
CA GLY A 12 22.89 6.72 8.29
C GLY A 12 22.90 5.50 7.37
N PHE A 13 22.01 5.45 6.37
CA PHE A 13 21.94 4.34 5.40
C PHE A 13 22.73 4.63 4.13
N PRO A 14 23.40 3.61 3.53
CA PRO A 14 24.07 3.76 2.25
C PRO A 14 23.07 4.07 1.12
N ASP A 15 23.55 4.75 0.09
CA ASP A 15 22.76 5.30 -1.03
C ASP A 15 21.71 4.34 -1.63
N PRO A 16 21.99 3.06 -1.94
CA PRO A 16 20.96 2.17 -2.47
C PRO A 16 19.77 1.96 -1.52
N LEU A 17 20.05 1.88 -0.21
CA LEU A 17 19.01 1.67 0.78
C LEU A 17 18.19 2.94 1.01
N ALA A 18 18.82 4.11 1.03
CA ALA A 18 18.15 5.41 1.11
C ALA A 18 17.21 5.62 -0.09
N THR A 19 17.66 5.28 -1.30
CA THR A 19 16.85 5.36 -2.52
C THR A 19 15.65 4.40 -2.46
N LEU A 20 15.85 3.14 -2.09
CA LEU A 20 14.78 2.14 -1.94
C LEU A 20 13.76 2.59 -0.89
N THR A 21 14.21 3.12 0.24
CA THR A 21 13.35 3.64 1.31
C THR A 21 12.51 4.82 0.82
N THR A 22 13.11 5.73 0.07
CA THR A 22 12.40 6.89 -0.50
C THR A 22 11.31 6.45 -1.50
N VAL A 23 11.61 5.52 -2.39
CA VAL A 23 10.64 4.96 -3.34
C VAL A 23 9.52 4.23 -2.59
N HIS A 24 9.89 3.42 -1.60
CA HIS A 24 8.93 2.70 -0.77
C HIS A 24 7.95 3.67 -0.07
N PHE A 25 8.47 4.74 0.53
CA PHE A 25 7.64 5.75 1.19
C PHE A 25 6.76 6.52 0.20
N ALA A 26 7.26 6.85 -0.99
CA ALA A 26 6.45 7.52 -2.02
C ALA A 26 5.26 6.64 -2.46
N ILE A 27 5.45 5.33 -2.58
CA ILE A 27 4.36 4.39 -2.89
C ILE A 27 3.41 4.26 -1.70
N THR A 28 3.95 4.05 -0.51
CA THR A 28 3.19 3.73 0.71
C THR A 28 2.39 4.94 1.22
N PHE A 29 2.95 6.15 1.16
CA PHE A 29 2.29 7.37 1.66
C PHE A 29 1.60 8.18 0.56
N GLY A 30 1.97 7.98 -0.69
CA GLY A 30 1.39 8.69 -1.83
C GLY A 30 0.40 7.83 -2.60
N VAL A 31 0.93 6.88 -3.35
CA VAL A 31 0.14 6.12 -4.33
C VAL A 31 -0.93 5.27 -3.66
N LEU A 32 -0.57 4.53 -2.62
CA LEU A 32 -1.47 3.54 -2.02
C LEU A 32 -2.66 4.17 -1.29
N PRO A 33 -2.52 5.20 -0.42
CA PRO A 33 -3.67 5.85 0.19
C PRO A 33 -4.60 6.52 -0.82
N LEU A 34 -4.04 7.12 -1.89
CA LEU A 34 -4.85 7.69 -2.96
C LEU A 34 -5.64 6.61 -3.72
N ALA A 35 -5.01 5.47 -4.02
CA ALA A 35 -5.67 4.35 -4.66
C ALA A 35 -6.74 3.73 -3.74
N MET A 36 -6.48 3.64 -2.44
CA MET A 36 -7.46 3.21 -1.43
C MET A 36 -8.66 4.14 -1.42
N ALA A 37 -8.44 5.45 -1.27
CA ALA A 37 -9.51 6.46 -1.26
C ALA A 37 -10.32 6.47 -2.57
N ALA A 38 -9.65 6.41 -3.73
CA ALA A 38 -10.29 6.37 -5.04
C ALA A 38 -11.06 5.06 -5.31
N SER A 39 -10.73 4.00 -4.60
CA SER A 39 -11.45 2.71 -4.68
C SER A 39 -12.74 2.70 -3.85
N GLU A 40 -12.91 3.67 -2.94
CA GLU A 40 -14.07 3.75 -2.07
C GLU A 40 -15.32 4.22 -2.83
N ARG A 41 -16.43 3.56 -2.57
CA ARG A 41 -17.75 4.03 -3.04
C ARG A 41 -18.37 4.95 -1.97
N PRO A 42 -18.87 6.14 -2.36
CA PRO A 42 -19.47 7.07 -1.41
C PRO A 42 -20.76 6.54 -0.75
N LEU A 43 -21.35 5.47 -1.29
CA LEU A 43 -22.69 4.98 -0.92
C LEU A 43 -22.76 4.09 0.33
N VAL A 44 -21.64 3.53 0.80
CA VAL A 44 -21.65 2.63 1.97
C VAL A 44 -20.54 3.02 2.92
N ARG A 45 -20.87 3.84 3.90
CA ARG A 45 -19.98 4.06 5.07
C ARG A 45 -19.96 2.82 5.93
N HIS A 46 -18.74 2.29 6.18
CA HIS A 46 -18.54 1.16 7.08
C HIS A 46 -17.46 1.52 8.09
N ARG A 47 -17.85 1.67 9.36
CA ARG A 47 -16.98 2.14 10.45
C ARG A 47 -15.63 1.42 10.56
N TRP A 48 -15.61 0.12 10.29
CA TRP A 48 -14.39 -0.68 10.34
C TRP A 48 -13.46 -0.42 9.16
N ARG A 49 -14.01 -0.18 7.97
CA ARG A 49 -13.25 0.25 6.81
C ARG A 49 -12.61 1.61 7.05
N ASP A 50 -13.41 2.56 7.55
CA ASP A 50 -12.94 3.91 7.85
C ASP A 50 -11.86 3.89 8.95
N LEU A 51 -12.03 3.07 9.98
CA LEU A 51 -11.01 2.81 11.00
C LEU A 51 -9.75 2.22 10.36
N GLY A 52 -9.89 1.24 9.46
CA GLY A 52 -8.76 0.64 8.72
C GLY A 52 -7.97 1.69 7.94
N LEU A 53 -8.67 2.58 7.22
CA LEU A 53 -8.03 3.67 6.48
C LEU A 53 -7.30 4.63 7.43
N TRP A 54 -7.90 5.02 8.55
CA TRP A 54 -7.25 5.90 9.54
C TRP A 54 -6.03 5.26 10.19
N LEU A 55 -6.11 3.97 10.55
CA LEU A 55 -4.96 3.22 11.07
C LEU A 55 -3.84 3.13 10.03
N TYR A 56 -4.18 2.94 8.77
CA TYR A 56 -3.22 2.94 7.68
C TYR A 56 -2.54 4.32 7.54
N VAL A 57 -3.34 5.38 7.39
CA VAL A 57 -2.84 6.75 7.18
C VAL A 57 -2.01 7.26 8.36
N ALA A 58 -2.36 6.89 9.59
CA ALA A 58 -1.61 7.27 10.78
C ALA A 58 -0.41 6.34 11.04
N GLY A 59 -0.57 5.03 10.82
CA GLY A 59 0.45 4.02 11.06
C GLY A 59 1.66 4.14 10.14
N ALA A 60 1.43 4.54 8.89
CA ALA A 60 2.48 4.71 7.91
C ALA A 60 3.51 5.79 8.33
N PRO A 61 3.13 7.06 8.61
CA PRO A 61 4.08 8.05 9.07
C PRO A 61 4.64 7.74 10.47
N ALA A 62 3.87 7.08 11.35
CA ALA A 62 4.38 6.64 12.64
C ALA A 62 5.52 5.63 12.47
N THR A 63 5.38 4.65 11.59
CA THR A 63 6.45 3.68 11.26
C THR A 63 7.68 4.40 10.68
N ALA A 64 7.47 5.35 9.76
CA ALA A 64 8.56 6.14 9.17
C ALA A 64 9.29 7.00 10.23
N LEU A 65 8.56 7.61 11.13
CA LEU A 65 9.12 8.41 12.21
C LEU A 65 9.93 7.54 13.18
N CYS A 66 9.40 6.38 13.58
CA CYS A 66 10.14 5.42 14.41
C CYS A 66 11.43 4.99 13.73
N PHE A 67 11.37 4.70 12.43
CA PHE A 67 12.54 4.36 11.62
C PHE A 67 13.58 5.49 11.59
N ALA A 68 13.14 6.76 11.38
CA ALA A 68 14.02 7.92 11.33
C ALA A 68 14.64 8.27 12.69
N LEU A 69 13.95 7.96 13.78
CA LEU A 69 14.40 8.23 15.15
C LEU A 69 15.17 7.06 15.80
N ARG A 70 15.48 6.01 15.05
CA ARG A 70 16.25 4.88 15.57
C ARG A 70 17.61 5.33 16.12
N THR A 71 17.93 4.89 17.32
CA THR A 71 19.28 5.02 17.89
C THR A 71 20.23 3.95 17.39
N ASP A 72 19.69 2.76 17.05
CA ASP A 72 20.39 1.65 16.38
C ASP A 72 19.71 1.39 15.03
N PRO A 73 20.36 1.70 13.90
CA PRO A 73 19.77 1.53 12.57
C PRO A 73 19.43 0.06 12.23
N LEU A 74 20.02 -0.92 12.94
CA LEU A 74 19.80 -2.33 12.68
C LEU A 74 18.74 -2.98 13.60
N ARG A 75 18.31 -2.29 14.67
CA ARG A 75 17.37 -2.86 15.65
C ARG A 75 16.14 -1.98 15.84
N PRO A 76 15.01 -2.35 15.24
CA PRO A 76 13.75 -1.67 15.50
C PRO A 76 13.33 -1.82 16.97
N GLY A 77 12.80 -0.75 17.53
CA GLY A 77 12.24 -0.79 18.89
C GLY A 77 10.82 -1.39 18.91
N ALA A 78 10.34 -1.73 20.11
CA ALA A 78 8.96 -2.25 20.28
C ALA A 78 7.89 -1.30 19.74
N VAL A 79 8.11 0.01 19.85
CA VAL A 79 7.19 1.04 19.33
C VAL A 79 7.12 0.99 17.81
N GLU A 80 8.23 0.74 17.12
CA GLU A 80 8.27 0.58 15.68
C GLU A 80 7.54 -0.69 15.22
N VAL A 81 7.74 -1.79 15.92
CA VAL A 81 6.98 -3.04 15.67
C VAL A 81 5.49 -2.79 15.84
N ALA A 82 5.07 -2.11 16.92
CA ALA A 82 3.68 -1.77 17.15
C ALA A 82 3.10 -0.86 16.05
N ALA A 83 3.87 0.14 15.61
CA ALA A 83 3.48 1.01 14.50
C ALA A 83 3.33 0.23 13.18
N ALA A 84 4.28 -0.67 12.87
CA ALA A 84 4.22 -1.53 11.69
C ALA A 84 3.01 -2.49 11.73
N VAL A 85 2.70 -3.05 12.90
CA VAL A 85 1.52 -3.89 13.12
C VAL A 85 0.25 -3.08 12.91
N ALA A 86 0.14 -1.89 13.51
CA ALA A 86 -1.03 -1.02 13.36
C ALA A 86 -1.23 -0.61 11.89
N PHE A 87 -0.15 -0.29 11.20
CA PHE A 87 -0.15 0.04 9.78
C PHE A 87 -0.66 -1.12 8.91
N ALA A 88 -0.12 -2.33 9.09
CA ALA A 88 -0.56 -3.52 8.36
C ALA A 88 -2.00 -3.90 8.71
N ALA A 89 -2.37 -3.85 10.00
CA ALA A 89 -3.74 -4.10 10.45
C ALA A 89 -4.73 -3.11 9.84
N GLY A 90 -4.32 -1.84 9.69
CA GLY A 90 -5.10 -0.82 8.99
C GLY A 90 -5.42 -1.21 7.56
N PHE A 91 -4.41 -1.63 6.79
CA PHE A 91 -4.62 -2.12 5.42
C PHE A 91 -5.50 -3.38 5.37
N LEU A 92 -5.23 -4.36 6.23
CA LEU A 92 -6.00 -5.60 6.27
C LEU A 92 -7.47 -5.35 6.63
N LEU A 93 -7.71 -4.50 7.63
CA LEU A 93 -9.06 -4.13 8.04
C LEU A 93 -9.80 -3.38 6.93
N TRP A 94 -9.16 -2.41 6.30
CA TRP A 94 -9.72 -1.71 5.15
C TRP A 94 -10.04 -2.68 4.01
N SER A 95 -9.11 -3.56 3.65
CA SER A 95 -9.27 -4.51 2.54
C SER A 95 -10.37 -5.54 2.78
N ALA A 96 -10.58 -5.98 4.03
CA ALA A 96 -11.61 -6.94 4.39
C ALA A 96 -13.04 -6.42 4.15
N PHE A 97 -13.23 -5.11 4.17
CA PHE A 97 -14.52 -4.46 3.93
C PHE A 97 -14.65 -3.81 2.56
N MET A 98 -13.67 -4.03 1.68
CA MET A 98 -13.76 -3.56 0.29
C MET A 98 -14.44 -4.59 -0.60
N PRO A 99 -15.39 -4.18 -1.44
CA PRO A 99 -16.00 -5.11 -2.38
C PRO A 99 -14.99 -5.57 -3.44
N VAL A 100 -14.68 -6.86 -3.48
CA VAL A 100 -13.77 -7.50 -4.45
C VAL A 100 -14.44 -7.61 -5.82
N ARG A 101 -14.89 -6.49 -6.39
CA ARG A 101 -15.64 -6.52 -7.67
C ARG A 101 -14.76 -6.65 -8.91
N ARG A 102 -13.44 -6.43 -8.80
CA ARG A 102 -12.51 -6.37 -9.94
C ARG A 102 -11.34 -7.35 -9.84
N GLY A 103 -11.48 -8.35 -9.01
CA GLY A 103 -10.48 -9.37 -8.81
C GLY A 103 -9.61 -9.15 -7.57
N PRO A 104 -9.11 -10.23 -6.99
CA PRO A 104 -8.34 -10.23 -5.75
C PRO A 104 -6.87 -9.83 -5.93
N TRP A 105 -6.40 -9.60 -7.16
CA TRP A 105 -4.98 -9.50 -7.49
C TRP A 105 -4.19 -8.46 -6.70
N PRO A 106 -4.69 -7.22 -6.43
CA PRO A 106 -3.96 -6.29 -5.57
C PRO A 106 -3.74 -6.86 -4.17
N TYR A 107 -4.74 -7.52 -3.62
CA TYR A 107 -4.70 -8.08 -2.27
C TYR A 107 -3.80 -9.30 -2.17
N VAL A 108 -3.74 -10.14 -3.22
CA VAL A 108 -2.82 -11.29 -3.32
C VAL A 108 -1.37 -10.83 -3.26
N CYS A 109 -1.06 -9.62 -3.71
CA CYS A 109 0.28 -9.04 -3.60
C CYS A 109 0.47 -8.27 -2.29
N LEU A 110 -0.46 -7.37 -1.96
CA LEU A 110 -0.29 -6.44 -0.84
C LEU A 110 -0.36 -7.14 0.52
N VAL A 111 -1.28 -8.09 0.70
CA VAL A 111 -1.43 -8.78 2.00
C VAL A 111 -0.15 -9.53 2.39
N PRO A 112 0.43 -10.40 1.56
CA PRO A 112 1.72 -11.01 1.87
C PRO A 112 2.84 -9.98 2.02
N GLY A 113 2.84 -8.92 1.22
CA GLY A 113 3.79 -7.82 1.35
C GLY A 113 3.75 -7.17 2.73
N PHE A 114 2.58 -6.79 3.22
CA PHE A 114 2.43 -6.21 4.56
C PHE A 114 2.81 -7.18 5.67
N LEU A 115 2.38 -8.44 5.58
CA LEU A 115 2.71 -9.46 6.57
C LEU A 115 4.22 -9.73 6.62
N LEU A 116 4.87 -9.76 5.45
CA LEU A 116 6.32 -9.91 5.37
C LEU A 116 7.04 -8.71 6.00
N GLY A 117 6.54 -7.48 5.78
CA GLY A 117 7.07 -6.26 6.39
C GLY A 117 7.02 -6.31 7.92
N VAL A 118 5.87 -6.64 8.47
CA VAL A 118 5.70 -6.80 9.93
C VAL A 118 6.59 -7.91 10.47
N GLY A 119 6.58 -9.08 9.83
CA GLY A 119 7.40 -10.23 10.23
C GLY A 119 8.89 -9.90 10.20
N TYR A 120 9.35 -9.18 9.18
CA TYR A 120 10.73 -8.72 9.11
C TYR A 120 11.07 -7.74 10.24
N THR A 121 10.24 -6.71 10.47
CA THR A 121 10.47 -5.74 11.55
C THR A 121 10.49 -6.43 12.91
N ALA A 122 9.55 -7.34 13.16
CA ALA A 122 9.52 -8.11 14.39
C ALA A 122 10.76 -9.02 14.54
N SER A 123 11.18 -9.70 13.48
CA SER A 123 12.35 -10.58 13.51
C SER A 123 13.64 -9.82 13.84
N GLN A 124 13.80 -8.62 13.32
CA GLN A 124 14.94 -7.75 13.64
C GLN A 124 14.88 -7.30 15.12
N ALA A 125 13.70 -6.93 15.62
CA ALA A 125 13.52 -6.52 17.01
C ALA A 125 13.85 -7.63 18.00
N PHE A 126 13.49 -8.89 17.67
CA PHE A 126 13.72 -10.06 18.53
C PHE A 126 15.02 -10.82 18.22
N GLY A 127 15.81 -10.36 17.24
CA GLY A 127 17.08 -10.98 16.88
C GLY A 127 16.93 -12.26 16.05
N TRP A 128 15.79 -12.48 15.38
CA TRP A 128 15.53 -13.64 14.51
C TRP A 128 15.73 -13.27 13.05
N SER A 129 16.94 -13.11 12.61
CA SER A 129 17.20 -12.73 11.20
C SER A 129 17.00 -13.93 10.27
N TYR A 130 15.89 -13.98 9.55
CA TYR A 130 15.63 -14.99 8.51
C TYR A 130 15.73 -14.44 7.08
N LEU A 131 15.76 -13.12 6.91
CA LEU A 131 15.97 -12.44 5.63
C LEU A 131 17.04 -11.37 5.77
N THR A 132 17.86 -11.23 4.75
CA THR A 132 18.74 -10.07 4.61
C THR A 132 17.97 -8.86 4.09
N ILE A 133 18.49 -7.65 4.30
CA ILE A 133 17.89 -6.41 3.77
C ILE A 133 17.66 -6.49 2.24
N PRO A 134 18.63 -6.94 1.41
CA PRO A 134 18.40 -7.08 -0.03
C PRO A 134 17.28 -8.08 -0.37
N GLN A 135 17.19 -9.20 0.31
CA GLN A 135 16.12 -10.19 0.10
C GLN A 135 14.76 -9.62 0.49
N MET A 136 14.69 -8.93 1.64
CA MET A 136 13.48 -8.25 2.07
C MET A 136 13.05 -7.17 1.06
N ALA A 137 13.98 -6.32 0.61
CA ALA A 137 13.70 -5.30 -0.38
C ALA A 137 13.21 -5.89 -1.71
N ALA A 138 13.81 -6.98 -2.17
CA ALA A 138 13.41 -7.65 -3.41
C ALA A 138 11.99 -8.24 -3.31
N VAL A 139 11.67 -8.99 -2.27
CA VAL A 139 10.38 -9.69 -2.16
C VAL A 139 9.28 -8.76 -1.71
N HIS A 140 9.45 -8.10 -0.56
CA HIS A 140 8.46 -7.16 0.00
C HIS A 140 8.24 -5.95 -0.92
N GLY A 141 9.33 -5.37 -1.44
CA GLY A 141 9.26 -4.23 -2.35
C GLY A 141 8.51 -4.57 -3.64
N SER A 142 8.81 -5.71 -4.25
CA SER A 142 8.13 -6.16 -5.49
C SER A 142 6.66 -6.45 -5.26
N LEU A 143 6.30 -7.11 -4.18
CA LEU A 143 4.91 -7.39 -3.81
C LEU A 143 4.12 -6.09 -3.59
N ASN A 144 4.67 -5.16 -2.84
CA ASN A 144 4.02 -3.88 -2.56
C ASN A 144 3.90 -3.01 -3.80
N LEU A 145 4.94 -2.92 -4.64
CA LEU A 145 4.90 -2.17 -5.88
C LEU A 145 3.84 -2.74 -6.84
N LEU A 146 3.89 -4.04 -7.09
CA LEU A 146 2.93 -4.69 -7.99
C LEU A 146 1.50 -4.55 -7.47
N GLY A 147 1.29 -4.78 -6.19
CA GLY A 147 -0.03 -4.65 -5.57
C GLY A 147 -0.56 -3.21 -5.59
N ALA A 148 0.31 -2.21 -5.34
CA ALA A 148 -0.06 -0.80 -5.41
C ALA A 148 -0.43 -0.38 -6.85
N LEU A 149 0.33 -0.82 -7.85
CA LEU A 149 0.04 -0.57 -9.26
C LEU A 149 -1.27 -1.22 -9.69
N LEU A 150 -1.54 -2.46 -9.28
CA LEU A 150 -2.80 -3.15 -9.57
C LEU A 150 -3.98 -2.44 -8.90
N LEU A 151 -3.83 -1.97 -7.65
CA LEU A 151 -4.88 -1.24 -6.96
C LEU A 151 -5.14 0.12 -7.60
N ALA A 152 -4.07 0.84 -7.96
CA ALA A 152 -4.17 2.12 -8.67
C ALA A 152 -4.85 1.96 -10.04
N ALA A 153 -4.50 0.93 -10.81
CA ALA A 153 -5.14 0.61 -12.08
C ALA A 153 -6.63 0.29 -11.91
N GLN A 154 -6.99 -0.45 -10.85
CA GLN A 154 -8.40 -0.69 -10.51
C GLN A 154 -9.13 0.60 -10.14
N ALA A 155 -8.52 1.49 -9.35
CA ALA A 155 -9.08 2.77 -8.96
C ALA A 155 -9.30 3.69 -10.17
N LEU A 156 -8.31 3.82 -11.05
CA LEU A 156 -8.39 4.59 -12.29
C LEU A 156 -9.46 4.03 -13.24
N GLY A 157 -9.49 2.74 -13.45
CA GLY A 157 -10.53 2.10 -14.25
C GLY A 157 -11.93 2.28 -13.65
N PHE A 158 -12.04 2.54 -12.36
CA PHE A 158 -13.28 2.89 -11.69
C PHE A 158 -13.66 4.35 -11.97
N ALA A 159 -12.72 5.29 -11.86
CA ALA A 159 -12.95 6.71 -12.09
C ALA A 159 -13.32 7.02 -13.54
N THR A 160 -12.73 6.29 -14.49
CA THR A 160 -12.95 6.52 -15.93
C THR A 160 -14.13 5.74 -16.52
N GLY A 161 -14.78 4.86 -15.76
CA GLY A 161 -15.85 4.00 -16.27
C GLY A 161 -15.41 2.96 -17.32
N LEU A 162 -14.13 2.97 -17.70
CA LEU A 162 -13.56 2.14 -18.78
C LEU A 162 -13.59 0.63 -18.51
N THR A 163 -13.92 0.21 -17.31
CA THR A 163 -13.87 -1.22 -16.92
C THR A 163 -15.23 -1.92 -17.02
N SER A 164 -16.25 -1.23 -17.42
CA SER A 164 -17.56 -1.83 -17.65
C SER A 164 -17.74 -2.15 -19.13
N GLY A 165 -17.18 -3.27 -19.58
CA GLY A 165 -17.54 -3.83 -20.89
C GLY A 165 -19.07 -4.02 -21.05
N LYS A 166 -19.81 -4.00 -19.95
CA LYS A 166 -21.28 -3.90 -19.91
C LYS A 166 -21.78 -2.50 -20.25
N ALA A 167 -21.13 -1.41 -19.81
CA ALA A 167 -21.54 -0.06 -20.15
C ALA A 167 -21.27 0.24 -21.64
N LEU A 168 -20.10 -0.17 -22.15
CA LEU A 168 -19.81 -0.08 -23.59
C LEU A 168 -20.75 -0.95 -24.43
N LYS A 169 -21.02 -2.20 -24.02
CA LYS A 169 -22.00 -3.05 -24.70
C LYS A 169 -23.42 -2.48 -24.62
N SER A 170 -23.84 -1.92 -23.48
CA SER A 170 -25.16 -1.34 -23.35
C SER A 170 -25.29 -0.04 -24.16
N GLN A 171 -24.26 0.80 -24.23
CA GLN A 171 -24.21 1.98 -25.08
C GLN A 171 -24.19 1.61 -26.57
N ALA A 172 -23.37 0.63 -26.96
CA ALA A 172 -23.34 0.13 -28.32
C ALA A 172 -24.68 -0.50 -28.76
N LEU A 173 -25.30 -1.30 -27.87
CA LEU A 173 -26.63 -1.86 -28.13
C LEU A 173 -27.72 -0.77 -28.21
N ARG A 174 -27.71 0.23 -27.33
CA ARG A 174 -28.64 1.35 -27.37
C ARG A 174 -28.47 2.18 -28.66
N ALA A 175 -27.21 2.46 -29.05
CA ALA A 175 -26.92 3.14 -30.31
C ALA A 175 -27.35 2.34 -31.53
N LEU A 176 -27.19 1.02 -31.54
CA LEU A 176 -27.60 0.12 -32.61
C LEU A 176 -29.14 0.00 -32.74
N PHE A 177 -29.87 0.06 -31.63
CA PHE A 177 -31.31 -0.13 -31.59
C PHE A 177 -32.10 1.17 -31.42
N GLY A 178 -31.44 2.35 -31.46
CA GLY A 178 -32.09 3.65 -31.38
C GLY A 178 -32.84 3.91 -30.07
N LEU A 179 -32.43 3.28 -28.97
CA LEU A 179 -33.09 3.44 -27.67
C LEU A 179 -32.57 4.70 -26.98
N GLU A 180 -33.41 5.71 -26.85
CA GLU A 180 -33.14 6.96 -26.12
C GLU A 180 -32.87 6.66 -24.62
N PRO A 181 -31.99 7.46 -23.97
CA PRO A 181 -31.81 7.40 -22.53
C PRO A 181 -33.06 7.94 -21.83
N GLY A 182 -33.75 7.08 -21.10
CA GLY A 182 -34.84 7.47 -20.22
C GLY A 182 -34.33 8.02 -18.89
#